data_509051ed9e17dc2e0c885d60ef77935b
#
_entry.id   509051ed9e17dc2e0c885d60ef77935b
#
_cell.length_a   1.000
_cell.length_b   1.000
_cell.length_c   1.000
_cell.angle_alpha   90.00
_cell.angle_beta   90.00
_cell.angle_gamma   90.00
#
_symmetry.space_group_name_H-M   'P 1'
#
loop_
_entity.id
_entity.type
_entity.pdbx_description
1 polymer ?
#
loop_
_entity_poly.entity_id
_entity_poly.type
_entity_poly.pdbx_seq_one_letter_code
_entity_poly.pdbx_strand_id
1 'polypeptide(L)'
;MLAIRLQRVGRAGYPTYRLAVQESQRHPSSGRVVAYVGSYNPHTKDATVQVELAQKYLDNGAQPTPRVVKLMKDAGVVLPKWVVEANATKQKTIRHADKLRRNQPKEEVVEEVEAPEEPIEEASAVEDATLEEPATEEKA
;
A
#
# COMPACT_ATOMS: atom_id res chain seq x y z
N MET A 1 -6.29 29.75 7.94
CA MET A 1 -5.61 28.82 7.04
C MET A 1 -6.50 27.61 6.84
N LEU A 2 -6.75 27.22 5.58
CA LEU A 2 -7.55 26.03 5.25
C LEU A 2 -6.70 24.77 5.25
N ALA A 3 -7.28 23.67 5.73
CA ALA A 3 -6.66 22.35 5.68
C ALA A 3 -7.61 21.35 5.02
N ILE A 4 -7.06 20.47 4.18
CA ILE A 4 -7.79 19.34 3.59
C ILE A 4 -7.48 18.08 4.40
N ARG A 5 -8.50 17.52 5.04
CA ARG A 5 -8.32 16.42 5.97
C ARG A 5 -9.47 15.41 5.95
N LEU A 6 -9.23 14.24 6.52
CA LEU A 6 -10.22 13.21 6.66
C LEU A 6 -11.11 13.48 7.88
N GLN A 7 -12.41 13.59 7.64
CA GLN A 7 -13.44 13.62 8.66
C GLN A 7 -14.02 12.21 8.81
N ARG A 8 -13.97 11.65 10.01
CA ARG A 8 -14.55 10.34 10.26
C ARG A 8 -16.08 10.43 10.27
N VAL A 9 -16.70 9.53 9.54
CA VAL A 9 -18.12 9.26 9.51
C VAL A 9 -18.34 7.75 9.62
N GLY A 10 -19.58 7.31 9.54
CA GLY A 10 -19.90 5.88 9.69
C GLY A 10 -20.20 5.48 11.12
N ARG A 11 -20.41 4.20 11.35
CA ARG A 11 -20.77 3.63 12.65
C ARG A 11 -19.55 3.19 13.47
N ALA A 12 -19.78 2.85 14.73
CA ALA A 12 -18.78 2.19 15.56
C ALA A 12 -18.34 0.86 14.92
N GLY A 13 -17.05 0.58 14.90
CA GLY A 13 -16.49 -0.63 14.26
C GLY A 13 -16.37 -0.56 12.73
N TYR A 14 -17.10 0.34 12.05
CA TYR A 14 -17.03 0.46 10.58
C TYR A 14 -16.81 1.92 10.16
N PRO A 15 -15.59 2.47 10.33
CA PRO A 15 -15.28 3.86 9.98
C PRO A 15 -15.22 4.05 8.46
N THR A 16 -15.89 5.09 7.99
CA THR A 16 -15.71 5.68 6.67
C THR A 16 -15.26 7.12 6.83
N TYR A 17 -14.70 7.70 5.78
CA TYR A 17 -14.13 9.04 5.85
C TYR A 17 -14.65 9.91 4.70
N ARG A 18 -14.82 11.20 4.97
CA ARG A 18 -15.01 12.24 3.97
C ARG A 18 -13.77 13.11 3.90
N LEU A 19 -13.40 13.52 2.69
CA LEU A 19 -12.36 14.52 2.49
C LEU A 19 -13.03 15.90 2.64
N ALA A 20 -12.69 16.59 3.71
CA ALA A 20 -13.28 17.89 4.05
C ALA A 20 -12.22 18.98 4.04
N VAL A 21 -12.60 20.13 3.46
CA VAL A 21 -11.85 21.36 3.55
C VAL A 21 -12.40 22.16 4.72
N GLN A 22 -11.55 22.43 5.71
CA GLN A 22 -11.92 23.14 6.94
C GLN A 22 -10.81 24.09 7.37
N GLU A 23 -11.15 25.04 8.24
CA GLU A 23 -10.15 25.80 8.98
C GLU A 23 -9.24 24.88 9.81
N SER A 24 -7.95 25.13 9.75
CA SER A 24 -6.95 24.32 10.48
C SER A 24 -7.17 24.29 11.99
N GLN A 25 -7.67 25.38 12.58
CA GLN A 25 -7.91 25.51 14.03
C GLN A 25 -9.08 24.66 14.53
N ARG A 26 -9.99 24.28 13.65
CA ARG A 26 -11.21 23.55 14.05
C ARG A 26 -10.96 22.06 14.14
N HIS A 27 -11.70 21.40 15.03
CA HIS A 27 -11.64 19.95 15.14
C HIS A 27 -12.23 19.29 13.86
N PRO A 28 -11.66 18.17 13.37
CA PRO A 28 -12.14 17.48 12.18
C PRO A 28 -13.62 17.07 12.23
N SER A 29 -14.13 16.72 13.41
CA SER A 29 -15.54 16.35 13.60
C SER A 29 -16.49 17.54 13.76
N SER A 30 -15.96 18.77 13.72
CA SER A 30 -16.83 19.97 13.81
C SER A 30 -17.64 20.12 12.54
N GLY A 31 -18.88 20.56 12.67
CA GLY A 31 -19.79 20.71 11.52
C GLY A 31 -19.49 21.86 10.58
N ARG A 32 -18.51 22.72 10.90
CA ARG A 32 -18.14 23.85 10.04
C ARG A 32 -17.15 23.42 8.96
N VAL A 33 -17.68 22.87 7.88
CA VAL A 33 -16.93 22.47 6.69
C VAL A 33 -17.16 23.50 5.60
N VAL A 34 -16.08 23.90 4.92
CA VAL A 34 -16.15 24.83 3.78
C VAL A 34 -16.63 24.07 2.53
N ALA A 35 -16.04 22.90 2.27
CA ALA A 35 -16.42 22.04 1.17
C ALA A 35 -16.06 20.57 1.43
N TYR A 36 -16.78 19.68 0.77
CA TYR A 36 -16.40 18.26 0.69
C TYR A 36 -15.79 17.98 -0.68
N VAL A 37 -14.62 17.36 -0.69
CA VAL A 37 -13.84 17.08 -1.90
C VAL A 37 -13.97 15.62 -2.32
N GLY A 38 -14.44 14.77 -1.42
CA GLY A 38 -14.56 13.35 -1.72
C GLY A 38 -14.87 12.49 -0.53
N SER A 39 -14.78 11.17 -0.74
CA SER A 39 -14.97 10.15 0.29
C SER A 39 -13.86 9.10 0.21
N TYR A 40 -13.61 8.42 1.33
CA TYR A 40 -12.65 7.33 1.42
C TYR A 40 -13.19 6.21 2.30
N ASN A 41 -13.19 5.00 1.79
CA ASN A 41 -13.53 3.80 2.54
C ASN A 41 -12.27 2.96 2.76
N PRO A 42 -11.75 2.81 3.99
CA PRO A 42 -10.54 2.03 4.26
C PRO A 42 -10.74 0.52 4.14
N HIS A 43 -11.99 0.02 4.24
CA HIS A 43 -12.27 -1.41 4.15
C HIS A 43 -12.16 -1.94 2.72
N THR A 44 -12.73 -1.21 1.78
CA THR A 44 -12.62 -1.51 0.33
C THR A 44 -11.40 -0.87 -0.30
N LYS A 45 -10.75 0.09 0.41
CA LYS A 45 -9.66 0.94 -0.09
C LYS A 45 -10.07 1.90 -1.21
N ASP A 46 -11.36 2.07 -1.43
CA ASP A 46 -11.89 2.96 -2.46
C ASP A 46 -11.82 4.42 -2.03
N ALA A 47 -11.33 5.27 -2.91
CA ALA A 47 -11.28 6.70 -2.73
C ALA A 47 -11.95 7.39 -3.93
N THR A 48 -13.01 8.13 -3.67
CA THR A 48 -13.63 8.99 -4.67
C THR A 48 -13.22 10.43 -4.39
N VAL A 49 -12.51 11.07 -5.30
CA VAL A 49 -12.00 12.44 -5.16
C VAL A 49 -12.46 13.28 -6.34
N GLN A 50 -13.04 14.44 -6.07
CA GLN A 50 -13.36 15.45 -7.07
C GLN A 50 -12.08 16.23 -7.38
N VAL A 51 -11.41 15.87 -8.48
CA VAL A 51 -10.09 16.37 -8.84
C VAL A 51 -10.09 17.88 -9.02
N GLU A 52 -11.08 18.43 -9.75
CA GLU A 52 -11.18 19.88 -10.02
C GLU A 52 -11.32 20.70 -8.73
N LEU A 53 -12.19 20.24 -7.83
CA LEU A 53 -12.41 20.92 -6.56
C LEU A 53 -11.18 20.83 -5.65
N ALA A 54 -10.53 19.66 -5.61
CA ALA A 54 -9.28 19.46 -4.88
C ALA A 54 -8.20 20.41 -5.37
N GLN A 55 -8.02 20.50 -6.70
CA GLN A 55 -7.03 21.34 -7.33
C GLN A 55 -7.27 22.82 -6.97
N LYS A 56 -8.51 23.29 -7.12
CA LYS A 56 -8.89 24.67 -6.76
C LYS A 56 -8.50 25.04 -5.33
N TYR A 57 -8.75 24.17 -4.36
CA TYR A 57 -8.38 24.45 -2.97
C TYR A 57 -6.88 24.36 -2.72
N LEU A 58 -6.16 23.46 -3.40
CA LEU A 58 -4.70 23.41 -3.34
C LEU A 58 -4.06 24.67 -3.90
N ASP A 59 -4.52 25.16 -5.04
CA ASP A 59 -4.05 26.41 -5.68
C ASP A 59 -4.30 27.63 -4.79
N ASN A 60 -5.40 27.61 -4.04
CA ASN A 60 -5.72 28.61 -3.02
C ASN A 60 -4.94 28.43 -1.70
N GLY A 61 -3.96 27.52 -1.65
CA GLY A 61 -3.09 27.33 -0.49
C GLY A 61 -3.68 26.49 0.65
N ALA A 62 -4.70 25.68 0.42
CA ALA A 62 -5.21 24.74 1.42
C ALA A 62 -4.21 23.61 1.66
N GLN A 63 -3.82 23.37 2.91
CA GLN A 63 -2.81 22.37 3.27
C GLN A 63 -3.43 20.99 3.44
N PRO A 64 -3.05 19.99 2.61
CA PRO A 64 -3.50 18.62 2.76
C PRO A 64 -2.73 17.90 3.87
N THR A 65 -3.43 17.06 4.63
CA THR A 65 -2.76 16.16 5.59
C THR A 65 -2.00 15.06 4.86
N PRO A 66 -0.95 14.45 5.45
CA PRO A 66 -0.13 13.45 4.77
C PRO A 66 -0.91 12.24 4.21
N ARG A 67 -2.00 11.85 4.87
CA ARG A 67 -2.86 10.79 4.35
C ARG A 67 -3.67 11.21 3.14
N VAL A 68 -4.17 12.44 3.15
CA VAL A 68 -4.91 13.01 2.01
C VAL A 68 -4.00 13.18 0.80
N VAL A 69 -2.74 13.57 1.00
CA VAL A 69 -1.74 13.66 -0.08
C VAL A 69 -1.63 12.34 -0.85
N LYS A 70 -1.57 11.20 -0.13
CA LYS A 70 -1.53 9.88 -0.78
C LYS A 70 -2.79 9.62 -1.60
N LEU A 71 -3.97 9.85 -1.02
CA LEU A 71 -5.25 9.64 -1.71
C LEU A 71 -5.42 10.55 -2.94
N MET A 72 -4.93 11.78 -2.86
CA MET A 72 -4.95 12.71 -4.00
C MET A 72 -4.02 12.28 -5.12
N LYS A 73 -2.84 11.74 -4.78
CA LYS A 73 -1.93 11.16 -5.77
C LYS A 73 -2.54 9.97 -6.49
N ASP A 74 -3.14 9.06 -5.71
CA ASP A 74 -3.80 7.87 -6.25
C ASP A 74 -4.97 8.25 -7.19
N ALA A 75 -5.62 9.40 -6.92
CA ALA A 75 -6.69 9.98 -7.74
C ALA A 75 -6.18 10.85 -8.91
N GLY A 76 -4.86 11.03 -9.09
CA GLY A 76 -4.27 11.80 -10.19
C GLY A 76 -4.31 13.32 -10.02
N VAL A 77 -4.50 13.84 -8.82
CA VAL A 77 -4.45 15.28 -8.53
C VAL A 77 -2.99 15.77 -8.59
N VAL A 78 -2.73 16.85 -9.31
CA VAL A 78 -1.41 17.48 -9.38
C VAL A 78 -1.13 18.21 -8.07
N LEU A 79 -0.08 17.80 -7.36
CA LEU A 79 0.31 18.41 -6.10
C LEU A 79 1.30 19.55 -6.31
N PRO A 80 1.08 20.73 -5.72
CA PRO A 80 2.03 21.82 -5.77
C PRO A 80 3.32 21.48 -4.99
N LYS A 81 4.45 22.08 -5.39
CA LYS A 81 5.79 21.81 -4.83
C LYS A 81 5.93 22.07 -3.33
N TRP A 82 5.08 22.92 -2.76
CA TRP A 82 5.11 23.26 -1.34
C TRP A 82 4.48 22.18 -0.44
N VAL A 83 3.75 21.20 -1.03
CA VAL A 83 3.18 20.09 -0.26
C VAL A 83 4.27 19.10 0.09
N VAL A 84 4.57 19.03 1.38
CA VAL A 84 5.57 18.08 1.89
C VAL A 84 4.96 16.69 1.94
N GLU A 85 5.53 15.78 1.15
CA GLU A 85 5.19 14.37 1.26
C GLU A 85 5.78 13.78 2.53
N ALA A 86 4.96 13.08 3.30
CA ALA A 86 5.49 12.31 4.42
C ALA A 86 6.36 11.17 3.86
N ASN A 87 7.67 11.37 3.88
CA ASN A 87 8.62 10.34 3.52
C ASN A 87 8.41 9.12 4.42
N ALA A 88 8.11 7.98 3.80
CA ALA A 88 7.94 6.69 4.48
C ALA A 88 9.20 6.22 5.21
N THR A 89 10.32 6.89 5.00
CA THR A 89 11.67 6.49 5.43
C THR A 89 12.02 6.84 6.87
N LYS A 90 11.16 7.53 7.61
CA LYS A 90 11.36 7.68 9.05
C LYS A 90 10.77 6.49 9.80
N GLN A 91 11.17 5.28 9.48
CA GLN A 91 11.05 4.18 10.42
C GLN A 91 11.89 4.56 11.64
N LYS A 92 11.19 4.72 12.77
CA LYS A 92 11.88 4.86 14.06
C LYS A 92 12.73 3.61 14.23
N THR A 93 14.03 3.76 14.12
CA THR A 93 14.98 2.70 14.48
C THR A 93 14.68 2.33 15.92
N ILE A 94 14.19 1.13 16.12
CA ILE A 94 13.89 0.61 17.45
C ILE A 94 15.24 0.44 18.14
N ARG A 95 15.52 1.25 19.17
CA ARG A 95 16.82 1.31 19.85
C ARG A 95 17.30 -0.01 20.46
N HIS A 96 16.43 -0.98 20.63
CA HIS A 96 16.74 -2.29 21.25
C HIS A 96 15.82 -3.36 20.65
N ALA A 97 16.01 -3.69 19.37
CA ALA A 97 15.27 -4.76 18.70
C ALA A 97 15.39 -6.10 19.42
N ASP A 98 16.57 -6.38 19.98
CA ASP A 98 16.90 -7.65 20.65
C ASP A 98 16.10 -7.84 21.96
N LYS A 99 15.73 -6.75 22.64
CA LYS A 99 14.91 -6.81 23.87
C LYS A 99 13.43 -7.05 23.59
N LEU A 100 12.94 -6.66 22.41
CA LEU A 100 11.55 -6.85 21.99
C LEU A 100 11.26 -8.26 21.48
N ARG A 101 12.29 -9.00 21.06
CA ARG A 101 12.18 -10.36 20.52
C ARG A 101 12.32 -11.47 21.56
N ARG A 102 12.10 -11.19 22.82
CA ARG A 102 12.34 -12.14 23.92
C ARG A 102 11.55 -13.45 23.82
N ASN A 103 10.49 -13.51 23.01
CA ASN A 103 9.60 -14.67 22.85
C ASN A 103 9.52 -15.19 21.40
N GLN A 104 10.42 -14.78 20.50
CA GLN A 104 10.48 -15.41 19.18
C GLN A 104 11.46 -16.58 19.25
N PRO A 105 11.12 -17.78 18.70
CA PRO A 105 12.05 -18.87 18.59
C PRO A 105 13.25 -18.41 17.78
N LYS A 106 14.42 -18.65 18.31
CA LYS A 106 15.70 -18.38 17.65
C LYS A 106 15.71 -19.29 16.42
N GLU A 107 15.70 -18.70 15.22
CA GLU A 107 15.97 -19.47 14.00
C GLU A 107 17.39 -20.00 14.14
N GLU A 108 17.52 -21.30 14.38
CA GLU A 108 18.79 -22.01 14.30
C GLU A 108 19.19 -21.95 12.83
N VAL A 109 20.26 -21.20 12.57
CA VAL A 109 20.97 -21.24 11.30
C VAL A 109 21.44 -22.68 11.15
N VAL A 110 20.76 -23.45 10.28
CA VAL A 110 21.24 -24.74 9.85
C VAL A 110 22.49 -24.44 9.05
N GLU A 111 23.67 -24.66 9.67
CA GLU A 111 24.92 -24.72 8.98
C GLU A 111 24.82 -25.87 7.98
N GLU A 112 24.76 -25.52 6.71
CA GLU A 112 24.86 -26.42 5.58
C GLU A 112 26.25 -27.04 5.62
N VAL A 113 26.31 -28.25 6.16
CA VAL A 113 27.50 -29.07 6.14
C VAL A 113 27.74 -29.48 4.69
N GLU A 114 28.70 -28.83 4.09
CA GLU A 114 29.36 -29.20 2.85
C GLU A 114 29.85 -30.67 2.96
N ALA A 115 29.22 -31.58 2.25
CA ALA A 115 29.70 -32.94 2.08
C ALA A 115 30.48 -33.01 0.76
N PRO A 116 31.68 -33.66 0.76
CA PRO A 116 32.62 -33.65 -0.35
C PRO A 116 32.15 -34.52 -1.51
N GLU A 117 32.43 -34.02 -2.69
CA GLU A 117 32.41 -34.75 -3.96
C GLU A 117 33.35 -35.94 -3.94
N GLU A 118 32.89 -37.11 -4.36
CA GLU A 118 33.73 -38.09 -5.07
C GLU A 118 32.95 -38.75 -6.22
N PRO A 119 33.64 -38.99 -7.36
CA PRO A 119 33.01 -39.36 -8.62
C PRO A 119 32.98 -40.89 -8.82
N ILE A 120 31.91 -41.40 -9.40
CA ILE A 120 31.96 -42.73 -9.99
C ILE A 120 31.44 -42.70 -11.42
N GLU A 121 32.32 -43.15 -12.28
CA GLU A 121 32.26 -43.40 -13.71
C GLU A 121 31.16 -44.40 -14.12
N GLU A 122 30.72 -44.16 -15.35
CA GLU A 122 30.41 -45.11 -16.43
C GLU A 122 29.52 -46.35 -16.15
N ALA A 123 28.45 -46.44 -16.89
CA ALA A 123 28.30 -47.38 -18.01
C ALA A 123 26.89 -47.38 -18.58
N SER A 124 26.83 -46.97 -19.79
CA SER A 124 26.36 -47.63 -21.00
C SER A 124 24.93 -48.15 -21.10
N ALA A 125 24.34 -47.68 -22.16
CA ALA A 125 23.58 -48.41 -23.21
C ALA A 125 22.14 -48.81 -22.85
N VAL A 126 21.25 -48.64 -23.68
CA VAL A 126 20.83 -48.78 -25.05
C VAL A 126 19.31 -48.70 -25.14
N GLU A 127 18.82 -48.08 -26.17
CA GLU A 127 17.65 -48.42 -27.02
C GLU A 127 16.30 -48.65 -26.32
N ASP A 128 15.18 -48.24 -26.85
CA ASP A 128 14.74 -48.11 -28.22
C ASP A 128 13.31 -47.54 -28.23
N ALA A 129 13.07 -46.69 -29.18
CA ALA A 129 11.91 -46.53 -30.06
C ALA A 129 10.48 -46.70 -29.44
N THR A 130 9.56 -45.85 -29.71
CA THR A 130 8.78 -45.76 -30.91
C THR A 130 7.48 -45.00 -30.63
N LEU A 131 7.27 -43.90 -31.34
CA LEU A 131 6.09 -43.48 -32.07
C LEU A 131 4.69 -43.80 -31.47
N GLU A 132 3.89 -42.79 -31.30
CA GLU A 132 2.85 -42.38 -32.26
C GLU A 132 1.98 -41.27 -31.66
N GLU A 133 1.94 -40.17 -32.33
CA GLU A 133 0.74 -39.37 -32.50
C GLU A 133 -0.17 -40.11 -33.50
N PRO A 134 -1.44 -39.91 -33.63
CA PRO A 134 -2.00 -38.62 -34.01
C PRO A 134 -3.46 -38.30 -33.55
N ALA A 135 -3.71 -37.00 -33.57
CA ALA A 135 -4.78 -36.26 -34.25
C ALA A 135 -6.28 -36.65 -34.11
N THR A 136 -6.99 -35.52 -34.04
CA THR A 136 -8.28 -35.17 -34.68
C THR A 136 -9.55 -35.52 -33.91
N GLU A 137 -10.30 -34.55 -33.89
CA GLU A 137 -11.51 -33.96 -34.45
C GLU A 137 -12.64 -33.89 -33.39
N GLU A 138 -13.15 -32.73 -33.21
CA GLU A 138 -14.24 -31.97 -33.84
C GLU A 138 -15.65 -32.37 -33.37
N LYS A 139 -16.42 -31.29 -33.05
CA LYS A 139 -17.89 -31.16 -33.06
C LYS A 139 -18.71 -31.62 -31.85
N ALA A 140 -19.41 -30.73 -31.21
CA ALA A 140 -20.64 -30.02 -31.58
C ALA A 140 -20.96 -28.98 -30.48
#